data_b5f789d2ad583e255dc2f2d6683b3957
#
_entry.id   b5f789d2ad583e255dc2f2d6683b3957
#
_cell.length_a   1.000
_cell.length_b   1.000
_cell.length_c   1.000
_cell.angle_alpha   90.00
_cell.angle_beta   90.00
_cell.angle_gamma   90.00
#
_symmetry.space_group_name_H-M   'P 1'
#
loop_
_entity.id
_entity.type
_entity.pdbx_description
1 polymer ?
#
loop_
_entity_poly.entity_id
_entity_poly.type
_entity_poly.pdbx_seq_one_letter_code
_entity_poly.pdbx_strand_id
1 'polypeptide(L)'
;MKEIMTDIKLRTWKMNKGRLAKLFIILLLISIMTMLFLYLKDYRVKKYMLNNNKFDVIDIDNYEVFLTGETHTMAKSDEFKKKFFYYLNKNAGVKNIIEEVGFCSGLLLNKYIQTGNEKYLNFYMEQLKGTMAYNKEKYEFYKWLYEYNLQLTEEDKIIIYGIDIEHQPLTAIMGISTLIDINKEVPQSLEEAIEYVKKNDHNAILYLKLAYDKNKEECEEYFGDNFIIFENCIKNLYPEETGSDMRDKVMMDNFSFIYSLNRDKKFFGQLGSEHIYQDYINSDYTSIDEVRFGILLNSNNSPVKNKVYSLLCVYQNINDNSPSKNSFDYSLIKNYKEDIFVDLSQENSPFYKKKYFFKDKKRAWVTCDYIQGLMILIDSNETTSL
;
A
#
# COMPACT_ATOMS: atom_id res chain seq x y z
N MET A 1 23.54 -2.32 -81.87
CA MET A 1 22.80 -1.93 -80.63
C MET A 1 22.20 -3.12 -79.81
N LYS A 2 21.82 -4.22 -80.45
CA LYS A 2 21.29 -5.41 -79.76
C LYS A 2 22.37 -6.24 -79.02
N GLU A 3 23.60 -6.28 -79.50
CA GLU A 3 24.70 -7.03 -78.86
C GLU A 3 25.23 -6.34 -77.62
N ILE A 4 25.23 -5.04 -77.57
CA ILE A 4 25.69 -4.26 -76.37
C ILE A 4 24.69 -4.40 -75.22
N MET A 5 23.40 -4.54 -75.47
CA MET A 5 22.38 -4.75 -74.44
C MET A 5 22.37 -6.14 -73.86
N THR A 6 22.87 -7.15 -74.59
CA THR A 6 22.96 -8.54 -74.08
C THR A 6 24.17 -8.71 -73.15
N ASP A 7 25.24 -7.98 -73.36
CA ASP A 7 26.47 -8.10 -72.58
C ASP A 7 26.35 -7.32 -71.19
N ILE A 8 25.51 -6.29 -71.13
CA ILE A 8 25.19 -5.56 -69.87
C ILE A 8 24.27 -6.41 -68.96
N LYS A 9 23.37 -7.20 -69.51
CA LYS A 9 22.48 -8.07 -68.73
C LYS A 9 23.17 -9.33 -68.19
N LEU A 10 24.31 -9.74 -68.69
CA LEU A 10 25.05 -10.92 -68.24
C LEU A 10 26.15 -10.58 -67.21
N ARG A 11 26.53 -9.32 -67.08
CA ARG A 11 27.53 -8.89 -66.08
C ARG A 11 26.98 -8.64 -64.66
N THR A 12 25.68 -8.57 -64.51
CA THR A 12 25.07 -8.18 -63.23
C THR A 12 24.70 -9.36 -62.34
N TRP A 13 24.95 -10.63 -62.69
CA TRP A 13 24.52 -11.77 -61.87
C TRP A 13 25.53 -12.94 -61.76
N LYS A 14 26.83 -12.70 -61.81
CA LYS A 14 27.80 -13.65 -61.26
C LYS A 14 28.31 -13.17 -59.89
N MET A 15 27.42 -13.12 -58.91
CA MET A 15 27.93 -13.13 -57.55
C MET A 15 28.71 -14.41 -57.33
N ASN A 16 30.00 -14.26 -57.06
CA ASN A 16 30.93 -15.38 -56.81
C ASN A 16 30.32 -16.27 -55.72
N LYS A 17 30.12 -17.56 -55.97
CA LYS A 17 29.56 -18.53 -55.02
C LYS A 17 30.17 -18.39 -53.61
N GLY A 18 31.47 -18.04 -53.54
CA GLY A 18 32.17 -17.79 -52.29
C GLY A 18 31.70 -16.50 -51.56
N ARG A 19 31.27 -15.45 -52.29
CA ARG A 19 30.70 -14.23 -51.67
C ARG A 19 29.29 -14.47 -51.16
N LEU A 20 28.49 -15.23 -51.89
CA LEU A 20 27.14 -15.65 -51.46
C LEU A 20 27.22 -16.53 -50.19
N ALA A 21 28.13 -17.51 -50.16
CA ALA A 21 28.34 -18.34 -48.98
C ALA A 21 28.78 -17.51 -47.75
N LYS A 22 29.70 -16.56 -47.94
CA LYS A 22 30.13 -15.65 -46.87
C LYS A 22 28.98 -14.77 -46.38
N LEU A 23 28.15 -14.22 -47.27
CA LEU A 23 26.99 -13.42 -46.89
C LEU A 23 25.97 -14.25 -46.12
N PHE A 24 25.73 -15.48 -46.56
CA PHE A 24 24.82 -16.41 -45.88
C PHE A 24 25.33 -16.76 -44.45
N ILE A 25 26.64 -17.02 -44.31
CA ILE A 25 27.24 -17.27 -42.97
C ILE A 25 27.11 -16.03 -42.05
N ILE A 26 27.35 -14.84 -42.59
CA ILE A 26 27.19 -13.59 -41.81
C ILE A 26 25.75 -13.40 -41.34
N LEU A 27 24.78 -13.60 -42.28
CA LEU A 27 23.36 -13.48 -41.91
C LEU A 27 22.93 -14.54 -40.90
N LEU A 28 23.45 -15.77 -41.03
CA LEU A 28 23.19 -16.83 -40.07
C LEU A 28 23.76 -16.48 -38.67
N LEU A 29 24.99 -15.96 -38.61
CA LEU A 29 25.61 -15.53 -37.36
C LEU A 29 24.84 -14.37 -36.73
N ILE A 30 24.40 -13.39 -37.51
CA ILE A 30 23.56 -12.28 -37.01
C ILE A 30 22.24 -12.83 -36.47
N SER A 31 21.61 -13.78 -37.16
CA SER A 31 20.37 -14.42 -36.73
C SER A 31 20.57 -15.18 -35.40
N ILE A 32 21.65 -15.96 -35.27
CA ILE A 32 21.99 -16.68 -34.04
C ILE A 32 22.25 -15.69 -32.87
N MET A 33 23.05 -14.64 -33.13
CA MET A 33 23.32 -13.60 -32.14
C MET A 33 22.04 -12.87 -31.71
N THR A 34 21.15 -12.58 -32.64
CA THR A 34 19.85 -11.95 -32.34
C THR A 34 18.98 -12.88 -31.51
N MET A 35 18.89 -14.16 -31.85
CA MET A 35 18.16 -15.16 -31.09
C MET A 35 18.73 -15.31 -29.66
N LEU A 36 20.07 -15.39 -29.54
CA LEU A 36 20.75 -15.48 -28.25
C LEU A 36 20.49 -14.23 -27.41
N PHE A 37 20.56 -13.05 -28.01
CA PHE A 37 20.26 -11.79 -27.33
C PHE A 37 18.82 -11.75 -26.81
N LEU A 38 17.84 -12.13 -27.64
CA LEU A 38 16.43 -12.19 -27.26
C LEU A 38 16.20 -13.23 -26.15
N TYR A 39 16.82 -14.40 -26.26
CA TYR A 39 16.76 -15.44 -25.23
C TYR A 39 17.33 -14.94 -23.88
N LEU A 40 18.52 -14.34 -23.90
CA LEU A 40 19.15 -13.80 -22.68
C LEU A 40 18.35 -12.67 -22.07
N LYS A 41 17.74 -11.83 -22.91
CA LYS A 41 16.83 -10.74 -22.45
C LYS A 41 15.61 -11.33 -21.76
N ASP A 42 14.95 -12.31 -22.38
CA ASP A 42 13.77 -12.98 -21.82
C ASP A 42 14.11 -13.72 -20.52
N TYR A 43 15.20 -14.47 -20.51
CA TYR A 43 15.71 -15.14 -19.31
C TYR A 43 16.00 -14.17 -18.17
N ARG A 44 16.62 -13.03 -18.46
CA ARG A 44 16.92 -11.99 -17.48
C ARG A 44 15.64 -11.38 -16.90
N VAL A 45 14.64 -11.10 -17.73
CA VAL A 45 13.33 -10.61 -17.28
C VAL A 45 12.65 -11.64 -16.38
N LYS A 46 12.54 -12.90 -16.83
CA LYS A 46 11.90 -13.98 -16.06
C LYS A 46 12.55 -14.22 -14.69
N LYS A 47 13.85 -14.05 -14.59
CA LYS A 47 14.60 -14.19 -13.32
C LYS A 47 14.09 -13.22 -12.24
N TYR A 48 13.62 -12.02 -12.62
CA TYR A 48 13.16 -10.98 -11.70
C TYR A 48 11.64 -10.88 -11.60
N MET A 49 10.91 -11.71 -12.36
CA MET A 49 9.47 -11.92 -12.20
C MET A 49 9.25 -13.13 -11.30
N LEU A 50 9.11 -12.88 -10.02
CA LEU A 50 9.13 -13.90 -8.98
C LEU A 50 7.71 -14.35 -8.65
N ASN A 51 7.59 -15.60 -8.17
CA ASN A 51 6.35 -16.05 -7.54
C ASN A 51 5.99 -15.12 -6.36
N ASN A 52 4.71 -14.91 -6.10
CA ASN A 52 4.16 -14.01 -5.08
C ASN A 52 4.61 -14.27 -3.62
N ASN A 53 5.34 -15.35 -3.36
CA ASN A 53 5.86 -15.66 -2.03
C ASN A 53 7.38 -15.45 -1.91
N LYS A 54 8.02 -14.89 -2.94
CA LYS A 54 9.49 -14.67 -2.97
C LYS A 54 9.83 -13.21 -2.72
N PHE A 55 9.56 -12.74 -1.50
CA PHE A 55 9.88 -11.37 -1.07
C PHE A 55 11.29 -11.22 -0.51
N ASP A 56 12.07 -12.29 -0.42
CA ASP A 56 13.46 -12.35 0.07
C ASP A 56 14.46 -11.52 -0.76
N VAL A 57 14.03 -11.03 -1.90
CA VAL A 57 14.79 -10.09 -2.74
C VAL A 57 14.69 -8.64 -2.27
N ILE A 58 13.70 -8.31 -1.43
CA ILE A 58 13.55 -6.97 -0.86
C ILE A 58 14.65 -6.78 0.19
N ASP A 59 15.38 -5.68 0.09
CA ASP A 59 16.34 -5.27 1.13
C ASP A 59 15.59 -4.62 2.29
N ILE A 60 14.95 -5.49 3.11
CA ILE A 60 14.05 -5.10 4.20
C ILE A 60 14.71 -4.27 5.30
N ASP A 61 16.04 -4.29 5.40
CA ASP A 61 16.78 -3.54 6.42
C ASP A 61 16.91 -2.06 6.06
N ASN A 62 16.79 -1.72 4.79
CA ASN A 62 16.84 -0.35 4.31
C ASN A 62 15.52 0.42 4.50
N TYR A 63 14.44 -0.27 4.90
CA TYR A 63 13.11 0.34 5.00
C TYR A 63 12.53 0.27 6.41
N GLU A 64 11.83 1.33 6.79
CA GLU A 64 11.06 1.43 8.03
C GLU A 64 9.56 1.37 7.79
N VAL A 65 9.10 1.77 6.61
CA VAL A 65 7.68 1.76 6.23
C VAL A 65 7.48 0.94 4.96
N PHE A 66 6.59 -0.04 5.02
CA PHE A 66 6.19 -0.87 3.90
C PHE A 66 4.73 -0.59 3.57
N LEU A 67 4.46 -0.04 2.39
CA LEU A 67 3.12 0.26 1.93
C LEU A 67 2.73 -0.65 0.78
N THR A 68 1.49 -1.13 0.80
CA THR A 68 0.87 -1.77 -0.36
C THR A 68 -0.30 -0.93 -0.83
N GLY A 69 -0.32 -0.61 -2.13
CA GLY A 69 -1.39 0.14 -2.77
C GLY A 69 -2.39 -0.80 -3.41
N GLU A 70 -3.64 -0.75 -2.98
CA GLU A 70 -4.69 -1.63 -3.45
C GLU A 70 -5.76 -0.89 -4.27
N THR A 71 -6.54 -1.62 -5.06
CA THR A 71 -7.80 -1.18 -5.61
C THR A 71 -8.92 -1.76 -4.74
N HIS A 72 -9.71 -0.89 -4.15
CA HIS A 72 -10.85 -1.31 -3.33
C HIS A 72 -11.72 -2.33 -4.06
N THR A 73 -12.36 -3.22 -3.30
CA THR A 73 -13.22 -4.29 -3.82
C THR A 73 -12.53 -5.49 -4.49
N MET A 74 -11.22 -5.58 -4.48
CA MET A 74 -10.50 -6.71 -5.05
C MET A 74 -10.08 -7.71 -3.97
N ALA A 75 -10.70 -8.88 -3.92
CA ALA A 75 -10.52 -9.88 -2.86
C ALA A 75 -9.07 -10.35 -2.65
N LYS A 76 -8.30 -10.49 -3.74
CA LYS A 76 -6.88 -10.86 -3.64
C LYS A 76 -6.01 -9.82 -2.93
N SER A 77 -6.47 -8.57 -2.78
CA SER A 77 -5.76 -7.54 -2.01
C SER A 77 -5.57 -7.95 -0.56
N ASP A 78 -6.65 -8.42 0.09
CA ASP A 78 -6.60 -8.82 1.49
C ASP A 78 -5.84 -10.14 1.69
N GLU A 79 -5.94 -11.08 0.73
CA GLU A 79 -5.11 -12.28 0.74
C GLU A 79 -3.62 -11.93 0.65
N PHE A 80 -3.27 -11.00 -0.26
CA PHE A 80 -1.89 -10.54 -0.42
C PHE A 80 -1.42 -9.75 0.81
N LYS A 81 -2.25 -8.85 1.35
CA LYS A 81 -2.01 -8.10 2.60
C LYS A 81 -1.55 -9.03 3.71
N LYS A 82 -2.32 -10.10 3.95
CA LYS A 82 -2.03 -11.11 4.97
C LYS A 82 -0.68 -11.79 4.73
N LYS A 83 -0.41 -12.24 3.50
CA LYS A 83 0.84 -12.93 3.13
C LYS A 83 2.06 -12.02 3.30
N PHE A 84 1.97 -10.80 2.79
CA PHE A 84 3.08 -9.87 2.81
C PHE A 84 3.36 -9.35 4.22
N PHE A 85 2.32 -9.01 4.99
CA PHE A 85 2.48 -8.67 6.39
C PHE A 85 3.13 -9.81 7.19
N TYR A 86 2.67 -11.05 7.01
CA TYR A 86 3.27 -12.21 7.68
C TYR A 86 4.76 -12.34 7.37
N TYR A 87 5.15 -12.17 6.09
CA TYR A 87 6.55 -12.17 5.69
C TYR A 87 7.34 -11.05 6.40
N LEU A 88 6.83 -9.82 6.41
CA LEU A 88 7.48 -8.68 7.04
C LEU A 88 7.60 -8.84 8.57
N ASN A 89 6.57 -9.35 9.21
CA ASN A 89 6.64 -9.64 10.65
C ASN A 89 7.73 -10.65 10.98
N LYS A 90 7.81 -11.76 10.23
CA LYS A 90 8.79 -12.83 10.47
C LYS A 90 10.23 -12.44 10.13
N ASN A 91 10.45 -11.63 9.12
CA ASN A 91 11.79 -11.37 8.57
C ASN A 91 12.29 -9.97 8.87
N ALA A 92 11.40 -9.00 9.02
CA ALA A 92 11.75 -7.60 9.29
C ALA A 92 11.35 -7.13 10.71
N GLY A 93 10.64 -7.94 11.48
CA GLY A 93 10.16 -7.58 12.81
C GLY A 93 9.08 -6.50 12.81
N VAL A 94 8.30 -6.38 11.72
CA VAL A 94 7.19 -5.41 11.64
C VAL A 94 6.08 -5.83 12.59
N LYS A 95 5.73 -4.98 13.55
CA LYS A 95 4.66 -5.20 14.53
C LYS A 95 3.54 -4.17 14.41
N ASN A 96 3.82 -3.03 13.80
CA ASN A 96 2.89 -1.91 13.70
C ASN A 96 2.19 -1.94 12.35
N ILE A 97 0.86 -2.02 12.36
CA ILE A 97 0.02 -1.90 11.17
C ILE A 97 -0.63 -0.53 11.18
N ILE A 98 -0.47 0.22 10.10
CA ILE A 98 -1.23 1.46 9.84
C ILE A 98 -2.36 1.14 8.86
N GLU A 99 -3.57 1.58 9.20
CA GLU A 99 -4.79 1.34 8.42
C GLU A 99 -5.40 2.64 7.93
N GLU A 100 -6.02 2.60 6.75
CA GLU A 100 -6.83 3.68 6.18
C GLU A 100 -8.20 3.75 6.88
N VAL A 101 -8.14 3.98 8.19
CA VAL A 101 -9.28 4.19 9.07
C VAL A 101 -8.96 5.34 10.02
N GLY A 102 -9.98 5.98 10.57
CA GLY A 102 -9.77 7.09 11.50
C GLY A 102 -8.91 6.71 12.71
N PHE A 103 -8.22 7.68 13.28
CA PHE A 103 -7.30 7.45 14.39
C PHE A 103 -7.99 6.81 15.59
N CYS A 104 -9.14 7.35 16.02
CA CYS A 104 -9.91 6.79 17.13
C CYS A 104 -10.54 5.45 16.76
N SER A 105 -11.02 5.30 15.52
CA SER A 105 -11.53 4.01 15.00
C SER A 105 -10.45 2.92 15.01
N GLY A 106 -9.19 3.29 14.80
CA GLY A 106 -8.04 2.38 14.94
C GLY A 106 -7.89 1.81 16.35
N LEU A 107 -8.19 2.59 17.39
CA LEU A 107 -8.19 2.11 18.78
C LEU A 107 -9.19 0.97 19.00
N LEU A 108 -10.35 1.07 18.36
CA LEU A 108 -11.38 0.03 18.44
C LEU A 108 -10.90 -1.29 17.84
N LEU A 109 -10.31 -1.23 16.63
CA LEU A 109 -9.73 -2.40 15.97
C LEU A 109 -8.57 -2.99 16.77
N ASN A 110 -7.71 -2.13 17.29
CA ASN A 110 -6.62 -2.58 18.14
C ASN A 110 -7.14 -3.29 19.39
N LYS A 111 -8.19 -2.76 20.04
CA LYS A 111 -8.83 -3.41 21.18
C LYS A 111 -9.37 -4.79 20.84
N TYR A 112 -9.93 -4.96 19.64
CA TYR A 112 -10.38 -6.27 19.16
C TYR A 112 -9.22 -7.26 19.05
N ILE A 113 -8.16 -6.90 18.31
CA ILE A 113 -7.05 -7.85 18.08
C ILE A 113 -6.23 -8.17 19.34
N GLN A 114 -6.35 -7.34 20.40
CA GLN A 114 -5.74 -7.62 21.70
C GLN A 114 -6.61 -8.52 22.58
N THR A 115 -7.94 -8.42 22.49
CA THR A 115 -8.85 -9.07 23.45
C THR A 115 -9.68 -10.21 22.86
N GLY A 116 -9.87 -10.24 21.52
CA GLY A 116 -10.79 -11.16 20.83
C GLY A 116 -12.27 -10.89 21.12
N ASN A 117 -12.61 -9.78 21.78
CA ASN A 117 -14.00 -9.46 22.06
C ASN A 117 -14.70 -9.02 20.75
N GLU A 118 -15.46 -9.95 20.17
CA GLU A 118 -16.16 -9.74 18.88
C GLU A 118 -17.12 -8.55 18.88
N LYS A 119 -17.54 -8.04 20.04
CA LYS A 119 -18.36 -6.82 20.13
C LYS A 119 -17.68 -5.65 19.40
N TYR A 120 -16.37 -5.53 19.53
CA TYR A 120 -15.63 -4.41 18.92
C TYR A 120 -15.56 -4.55 17.39
N LEU A 121 -15.22 -5.74 16.88
CA LEU A 121 -15.14 -5.97 15.45
C LEU A 121 -16.52 -5.92 14.78
N ASN A 122 -17.52 -6.57 15.38
CA ASN A 122 -18.88 -6.58 14.83
C ASN A 122 -19.47 -5.17 14.81
N PHE A 123 -19.23 -4.38 15.87
CA PHE A 123 -19.67 -2.98 15.89
C PHE A 123 -18.99 -2.16 14.78
N TYR A 124 -17.66 -2.30 14.62
CA TYR A 124 -16.91 -1.61 13.57
C TYR A 124 -17.48 -1.96 12.19
N MET A 125 -17.61 -3.24 11.89
CA MET A 125 -18.13 -3.69 10.59
C MET A 125 -19.55 -3.20 10.34
N GLU A 126 -20.43 -3.23 11.34
CA GLU A 126 -21.81 -2.73 11.20
C GLU A 126 -21.86 -1.25 10.78
N GLN A 127 -20.94 -0.42 11.28
CA GLN A 127 -20.85 0.99 10.89
C GLN A 127 -20.35 1.18 9.43
N LEU A 128 -19.75 0.15 8.82
CA LEU A 128 -19.30 0.18 7.43
C LEU A 128 -20.36 -0.26 6.43
N LYS A 129 -21.56 -0.69 6.88
CA LYS A 129 -22.64 -1.09 5.99
C LYS A 129 -22.93 -0.05 4.91
N GLY A 130 -23.07 -0.53 3.68
CA GLY A 130 -23.28 0.33 2.52
C GLY A 130 -22.03 0.95 1.93
N THR A 131 -20.84 0.68 2.50
CA THR A 131 -19.55 1.07 1.94
C THR A 131 -18.82 -0.14 1.32
N MET A 132 -17.82 0.12 0.48
CA MET A 132 -16.95 -0.93 -0.10
C MET A 132 -16.12 -1.65 0.97
N ALA A 133 -15.92 -1.05 2.12
CA ALA A 133 -15.19 -1.64 3.23
C ALA A 133 -15.99 -2.65 4.05
N TYR A 134 -17.32 -2.78 3.82
CA TYR A 134 -18.17 -3.78 4.43
C TYR A 134 -18.06 -5.11 3.67
N ASN A 135 -16.96 -5.83 3.87
CA ASN A 135 -16.71 -7.07 3.15
C ASN A 135 -16.12 -8.15 4.06
N LYS A 136 -16.30 -9.40 3.64
CA LYS A 136 -15.88 -10.60 4.37
C LYS A 136 -14.36 -10.69 4.49
N GLU A 137 -13.63 -10.33 3.44
CA GLU A 137 -12.19 -10.44 3.37
C GLU A 137 -11.52 -9.57 4.44
N LYS A 138 -11.98 -8.32 4.61
CA LYS A 138 -11.54 -7.42 5.69
C LYS A 138 -11.88 -7.96 7.08
N TYR A 139 -13.11 -8.47 7.27
CA TYR A 139 -13.52 -9.09 8.53
C TYR A 139 -12.62 -10.28 8.90
N GLU A 140 -12.37 -11.18 7.97
CA GLU A 140 -11.50 -12.35 8.16
C GLU A 140 -10.03 -11.97 8.39
N PHE A 141 -9.56 -10.86 7.80
CA PHE A 141 -8.21 -10.36 8.08
C PHE A 141 -8.05 -9.95 9.55
N TYR A 142 -8.99 -9.23 10.14
CA TYR A 142 -8.91 -8.87 11.56
C TYR A 142 -9.06 -10.08 12.49
N LYS A 143 -9.91 -11.05 12.13
CA LYS A 143 -9.99 -12.31 12.88
C LYS A 143 -8.68 -13.06 12.87
N TRP A 144 -8.06 -13.15 11.70
CA TRP A 144 -6.75 -13.78 11.59
C TRP A 144 -5.67 -13.03 12.40
N LEU A 145 -5.68 -11.70 12.43
CA LEU A 145 -4.73 -10.93 13.26
C LEU A 145 -4.88 -11.23 14.74
N TYR A 146 -6.11 -11.35 15.23
CA TYR A 146 -6.34 -11.77 16.61
C TYR A 146 -5.77 -13.17 16.88
N GLU A 147 -6.12 -14.16 16.05
CA GLU A 147 -5.61 -15.52 16.18
C GLU A 147 -4.08 -15.59 16.10
N TYR A 148 -3.49 -14.74 15.25
CA TYR A 148 -2.04 -14.63 15.14
C TYR A 148 -1.42 -14.00 16.39
N ASN A 149 -2.02 -12.97 16.94
CA ASN A 149 -1.59 -12.35 18.20
C ASN A 149 -1.59 -13.33 19.39
N LEU A 150 -2.51 -14.29 19.44
CA LEU A 150 -2.52 -15.31 20.49
C LEU A 150 -1.25 -16.20 20.50
N GLN A 151 -0.53 -16.26 19.38
CA GLN A 151 0.68 -17.07 19.23
C GLN A 151 1.97 -16.28 19.54
N LEU A 152 1.85 -14.98 19.78
CA LEU A 152 2.98 -14.07 20.01
C LEU A 152 3.16 -13.77 21.50
N THR A 153 4.40 -13.44 21.89
CA THR A 153 4.68 -12.90 23.24
C THR A 153 4.10 -11.50 23.37
N GLU A 154 3.92 -11.00 24.58
CA GLU A 154 3.38 -9.64 24.80
C GLU A 154 4.22 -8.56 24.11
N GLU A 155 5.54 -8.72 24.07
CA GLU A 155 6.46 -7.79 23.41
C GLU A 155 6.35 -7.83 21.88
N ASP A 156 5.85 -8.94 21.31
CA ASP A 156 5.76 -9.17 19.87
C ASP A 156 4.35 -8.97 19.32
N LYS A 157 3.39 -8.61 20.18
CA LYS A 157 2.00 -8.35 19.78
C LYS A 157 1.92 -7.31 18.66
N ILE A 158 1.08 -7.63 17.70
CA ILE A 158 0.73 -6.70 16.62
C ILE A 158 -0.18 -5.61 17.16
N ILE A 159 0.07 -4.37 16.71
CA ILE A 159 -0.73 -3.20 17.06
C ILE A 159 -1.26 -2.58 15.77
N ILE A 160 -2.55 -2.23 15.78
CA ILE A 160 -3.21 -1.49 14.69
C ILE A 160 -3.32 -0.02 15.08
N TYR A 161 -2.98 0.86 14.16
CA TYR A 161 -3.16 2.29 14.25
C TYR A 161 -3.99 2.79 13.07
N GLY A 162 -5.04 3.55 13.33
CA GLY A 162 -5.71 4.35 12.31
C GLY A 162 -4.90 5.61 12.01
N ILE A 163 -4.80 5.96 10.74
CA ILE A 163 -4.08 7.17 10.33
C ILE A 163 -4.95 8.16 9.55
N ASP A 164 -6.13 7.76 9.14
CA ASP A 164 -7.04 8.55 8.31
C ASP A 164 -7.92 9.49 9.14
N ILE A 165 -8.71 10.32 8.45
CA ILE A 165 -9.79 11.10 9.06
C ILE A 165 -10.89 10.18 9.60
N GLU A 166 -11.68 10.68 10.55
CA GLU A 166 -12.80 9.92 11.13
C GLU A 166 -14.02 9.93 10.20
N HIS A 167 -14.21 8.86 9.44
CA HIS A 167 -15.37 8.70 8.56
C HIS A 167 -16.63 8.25 9.30
N GLN A 168 -16.47 7.57 10.45
CA GLN A 168 -17.55 6.93 11.20
C GLN A 168 -17.55 7.43 12.65
N PRO A 169 -18.31 8.49 12.98
CA PRO A 169 -18.27 9.09 14.31
C PRO A 169 -18.53 8.11 15.47
N LEU A 170 -19.44 7.14 15.28
CA LEU A 170 -19.75 6.16 16.32
C LEU A 170 -18.60 5.17 16.58
N THR A 171 -17.81 4.83 15.55
CA THR A 171 -16.61 3.99 15.75
C THR A 171 -15.52 4.76 16.49
N ALA A 172 -15.40 6.06 16.23
CA ALA A 172 -14.48 6.93 16.95
C ALA A 172 -14.83 7.01 18.44
N ILE A 173 -16.11 7.24 18.77
CA ILE A 173 -16.60 7.28 20.16
C ILE A 173 -16.33 5.94 20.87
N MET A 174 -16.65 4.82 20.22
CA MET A 174 -16.38 3.49 20.75
C MET A 174 -14.88 3.25 20.93
N GLY A 175 -14.03 3.76 20.01
CA GLY A 175 -12.57 3.73 20.15
C GLY A 175 -12.10 4.49 21.38
N ILE A 176 -12.57 5.73 21.59
CA ILE A 176 -12.27 6.53 22.77
C ILE A 176 -12.73 5.83 24.06
N SER A 177 -13.86 5.12 24.03
CA SER A 177 -14.33 4.36 25.20
C SER A 177 -13.32 3.34 25.69
N THR A 178 -12.41 2.87 24.81
CA THR A 178 -11.35 1.90 25.19
C THR A 178 -10.23 2.52 26.04
N LEU A 179 -10.15 3.85 26.09
CA LEU A 179 -9.18 4.60 26.89
C LEU A 179 -9.67 4.85 28.32
N ILE A 180 -10.96 4.61 28.59
CA ILE A 180 -11.59 4.88 29.87
C ILE A 180 -11.29 3.75 30.84
N ASP A 181 -10.70 4.08 32.00
CA ASP A 181 -10.59 3.15 33.12
C ASP A 181 -11.90 3.12 33.92
N ILE A 182 -12.62 2.01 33.84
CA ILE A 182 -13.91 1.81 34.50
C ILE A 182 -13.82 1.78 36.02
N ASN A 183 -12.63 1.61 36.59
CA ASN A 183 -12.37 1.57 38.02
C ASN A 183 -12.01 2.95 38.60
N LYS A 184 -11.77 3.94 37.74
CA LYS A 184 -11.40 5.28 38.14
C LYS A 184 -12.65 6.15 38.30
N GLU A 185 -12.70 6.92 39.40
CA GLU A 185 -13.75 7.91 39.62
C GLU A 185 -13.70 8.98 38.53
N VAL A 186 -14.84 9.28 37.92
CA VAL A 186 -14.95 10.29 36.88
C VAL A 186 -15.05 11.66 37.50
N PRO A 187 -14.19 12.61 37.17
CA PRO A 187 -14.31 13.99 37.65
C PRO A 187 -15.63 14.62 37.23
N GLN A 188 -16.22 15.47 38.03
CA GLN A 188 -17.50 16.15 37.76
C GLN A 188 -17.49 16.87 36.39
N SER A 189 -16.36 17.46 36.02
CA SER A 189 -16.17 18.16 34.76
C SER A 189 -16.24 17.24 33.50
N LEU A 190 -16.04 15.93 33.69
CA LEU A 190 -16.02 14.91 32.64
C LEU A 190 -17.27 14.01 32.67
N GLU A 191 -18.09 14.05 33.72
CA GLU A 191 -19.21 13.13 33.93
C GLU A 191 -20.11 13.05 32.69
N GLU A 192 -20.57 14.20 32.19
CA GLU A 192 -21.48 14.27 31.07
C GLU A 192 -20.84 13.73 29.78
N ALA A 193 -19.58 14.08 29.49
CA ALA A 193 -18.84 13.59 28.35
C ALA A 193 -18.68 12.06 28.39
N ILE A 194 -18.26 11.53 29.53
CA ILE A 194 -18.06 10.10 29.75
C ILE A 194 -19.39 9.33 29.69
N GLU A 195 -20.50 9.93 30.17
CA GLU A 195 -21.82 9.32 30.04
C GLU A 195 -22.24 9.15 28.58
N TYR A 196 -22.06 10.19 27.75
CA TYR A 196 -22.32 10.08 26.30
C TYR A 196 -21.41 9.06 25.62
N VAL A 197 -20.12 9.00 25.98
CA VAL A 197 -19.20 7.97 25.45
C VAL A 197 -19.69 6.57 25.82
N LYS A 198 -20.08 6.32 27.06
CA LYS A 198 -20.62 5.02 27.50
C LYS A 198 -21.89 4.60 26.76
N LYS A 199 -22.73 5.57 26.39
CA LYS A 199 -23.94 5.35 25.58
C LYS A 199 -23.65 5.21 24.09
N ASN A 200 -22.44 5.49 23.65
CA ASN A 200 -22.03 5.62 22.26
C ASN A 200 -22.93 6.61 21.50
N ASP A 201 -23.18 7.75 22.10
CA ASP A 201 -24.04 8.82 21.60
C ASP A 201 -23.21 9.87 20.85
N HIS A 202 -23.71 10.37 19.72
CA HIS A 202 -23.03 11.40 18.91
C HIS A 202 -22.65 12.67 19.70
N ASN A 203 -23.43 13.02 20.74
CA ASN A 203 -23.13 14.15 21.59
C ASN A 203 -21.80 14.01 22.32
N ALA A 204 -21.29 12.77 22.50
CA ALA A 204 -19.98 12.53 23.11
C ALA A 204 -18.89 13.39 22.49
N ILE A 205 -18.91 13.57 21.16
CA ILE A 205 -17.90 14.36 20.43
C ILE A 205 -17.86 15.79 20.96
N LEU A 206 -19.03 16.46 21.01
CA LEU A 206 -19.14 17.84 21.51
C LEU A 206 -18.69 17.95 22.97
N TYR A 207 -19.20 17.07 23.83
CA TYR A 207 -18.93 17.15 25.27
C TYR A 207 -17.49 16.80 25.62
N LEU A 208 -16.86 15.87 24.89
CA LEU A 208 -15.42 15.59 25.03
C LEU A 208 -14.57 16.82 24.69
N LYS A 209 -14.92 17.51 23.59
CA LYS A 209 -14.22 18.75 23.21
C LYS A 209 -14.39 19.84 24.26
N LEU A 210 -15.61 20.05 24.72
CA LEU A 210 -15.91 21.05 25.77
C LEU A 210 -15.15 20.75 27.07
N ALA A 211 -15.14 19.50 27.48
CA ALA A 211 -14.41 19.07 28.67
C ALA A 211 -12.89 19.31 28.51
N TYR A 212 -12.34 18.90 27.36
CA TYR A 212 -10.91 19.12 27.06
C TYR A 212 -10.55 20.62 27.05
N ASP A 213 -11.33 21.45 26.36
CA ASP A 213 -11.03 22.89 26.24
C ASP A 213 -11.11 23.65 27.57
N LYS A 214 -12.01 23.24 28.47
CA LYS A 214 -12.23 23.91 29.72
C LYS A 214 -11.43 23.35 30.90
N ASN A 215 -11.16 22.05 30.86
CA ASN A 215 -10.63 21.31 32.02
C ASN A 215 -9.51 20.34 31.57
N LYS A 216 -8.55 20.84 30.81
CA LYS A 216 -7.47 20.02 30.23
C LYS A 216 -6.66 19.27 31.30
N GLU A 217 -6.37 19.92 32.42
CA GLU A 217 -5.62 19.33 33.53
C GLU A 217 -6.38 18.15 34.16
N GLU A 218 -7.71 18.26 34.36
CA GLU A 218 -8.51 17.15 34.86
C GLU A 218 -8.64 16.02 33.83
N CYS A 219 -8.66 16.33 32.53
CA CYS A 219 -8.55 15.31 31.47
C CYS A 219 -7.21 14.56 31.54
N GLU A 220 -6.10 15.29 31.72
CA GLU A 220 -4.76 14.70 31.84
C GLU A 220 -4.68 13.78 33.04
N GLU A 221 -5.16 14.24 34.20
CA GLU A 221 -5.22 13.43 35.41
C GLU A 221 -6.10 12.19 35.23
N TYR A 222 -7.29 12.35 34.63
CA TYR A 222 -8.24 11.25 34.44
C TYR A 222 -7.73 10.20 33.47
N PHE A 223 -7.24 10.58 32.28
CA PHE A 223 -6.74 9.64 31.27
C PHE A 223 -5.33 9.12 31.56
N GLY A 224 -4.53 9.83 32.40
CA GLY A 224 -3.18 9.39 32.76
C GLY A 224 -2.30 9.09 31.56
N ASP A 225 -1.72 7.88 31.52
CA ASP A 225 -0.87 7.44 30.40
C ASP A 225 -1.58 7.46 29.03
N ASN A 226 -2.90 7.38 29.01
CA ASN A 226 -3.70 7.45 27.81
C ASN A 226 -4.00 8.89 27.34
N PHE A 227 -3.61 9.92 28.13
CA PHE A 227 -3.96 11.30 27.85
C PHE A 227 -3.46 11.79 26.49
N ILE A 228 -2.22 11.48 26.14
CA ILE A 228 -1.64 11.88 24.84
C ILE A 228 -2.40 11.28 23.65
N ILE A 229 -2.91 10.04 23.80
CA ILE A 229 -3.75 9.38 22.80
C ILE A 229 -5.12 10.04 22.75
N PHE A 230 -5.72 10.32 23.91
CA PHE A 230 -7.00 11.05 24.01
C PHE A 230 -6.90 12.44 23.36
N GLU A 231 -5.84 13.21 23.67
CA GLU A 231 -5.59 14.51 23.06
C GLU A 231 -5.51 14.43 21.53
N ASN A 232 -4.85 13.41 20.98
CA ASN A 232 -4.81 13.20 19.55
C ASN A 232 -6.18 12.77 18.98
N CYS A 233 -6.99 12.03 19.74
CA CYS A 233 -8.39 11.77 19.35
C CYS A 233 -9.19 13.07 19.24
N ILE A 234 -9.06 13.99 20.19
CA ILE A 234 -9.76 15.29 20.14
C ILE A 234 -9.35 16.09 18.90
N LYS A 235 -8.06 16.10 18.53
CA LYS A 235 -7.59 16.75 17.29
C LYS A 235 -8.21 16.12 16.03
N ASN A 236 -8.32 14.81 15.98
CA ASN A 236 -8.90 14.08 14.84
C ASN A 236 -10.42 14.26 14.71
N LEU A 237 -11.13 14.43 15.84
CA LEU A 237 -12.57 14.71 15.83
C LEU A 237 -12.91 16.15 15.40
N TYR A 238 -11.96 17.08 15.56
CA TYR A 238 -12.12 18.50 15.23
C TYR A 238 -10.89 18.97 14.43
N PRO A 239 -10.72 18.54 13.18
CA PRO A 239 -9.63 19.02 12.36
C PRO A 239 -9.74 20.53 12.16
N GLU A 240 -8.62 21.25 12.33
CA GLU A 240 -8.55 22.72 12.18
C GLU A 240 -8.88 23.18 10.77
N GLU A 241 -8.58 22.33 9.76
CA GLU A 241 -8.85 22.59 8.36
C GLU A 241 -9.73 21.46 7.77
N THR A 242 -10.61 21.80 6.86
CA THR A 242 -11.49 20.86 6.16
C THR A 242 -11.35 21.05 4.65
N GLY A 243 -11.16 19.95 3.91
CA GLY A 243 -11.05 19.95 2.44
C GLY A 243 -10.45 18.64 1.93
N SER A 244 -10.61 18.35 0.64
CA SER A 244 -10.09 17.13 0.00
C SER A 244 -8.57 17.00 0.12
N ASP A 245 -7.85 18.14 0.08
CA ASP A 245 -6.38 18.19 0.13
C ASP A 245 -5.83 17.94 1.54
N MET A 246 -6.71 17.90 2.55
CA MET A 246 -6.33 17.75 3.95
C MET A 246 -6.18 16.30 4.38
N ARG A 247 -6.87 15.37 3.74
CA ARG A 247 -6.90 13.96 4.17
C ARG A 247 -5.51 13.34 4.28
N ASP A 248 -4.70 13.47 3.25
CA ASP A 248 -3.33 12.92 3.23
C ASP A 248 -2.40 13.64 4.23
N LYS A 249 -2.64 14.91 4.52
CA LYS A 249 -1.92 15.64 5.60
C LYS A 249 -2.30 15.10 6.97
N VAL A 250 -3.59 14.88 7.23
CA VAL A 250 -4.06 14.23 8.48
C VAL A 250 -3.44 12.84 8.63
N MET A 251 -3.38 12.06 7.53
CA MET A 251 -2.71 10.76 7.55
C MET A 251 -1.23 10.90 7.94
N MET A 252 -0.53 11.90 7.42
CA MET A 252 0.88 12.15 7.76
C MET A 252 1.06 12.64 9.19
N ASP A 253 0.18 13.49 9.69
CA ASP A 253 0.22 13.99 11.07
C ASP A 253 -0.02 12.85 12.06
N ASN A 254 -1.03 12.02 11.83
CA ASN A 254 -1.30 10.83 12.61
C ASN A 254 -0.13 9.83 12.57
N PHE A 255 0.43 9.58 11.38
CA PHE A 255 1.61 8.72 11.25
C PHE A 255 2.81 9.29 12.02
N SER A 256 3.08 10.59 11.91
CA SER A 256 4.19 11.25 12.61
C SER A 256 4.03 11.15 14.13
N PHE A 257 2.80 11.35 14.62
CA PHE A 257 2.47 11.16 16.02
C PHE A 257 2.74 9.73 16.47
N ILE A 258 2.20 8.73 15.76
CA ILE A 258 2.40 7.30 16.05
C ILE A 258 3.89 6.93 15.99
N TYR A 259 4.60 7.41 14.97
CA TYR A 259 6.03 7.17 14.79
C TYR A 259 6.85 7.73 15.96
N SER A 260 6.45 8.88 16.52
CA SER A 260 7.12 9.49 17.68
C SER A 260 6.99 8.66 18.96
N LEU A 261 5.86 7.97 19.14
CA LEU A 261 5.56 7.15 20.31
C LEU A 261 6.18 5.75 20.25
N ASN A 262 6.41 5.22 19.06
CA ASN A 262 6.89 3.86 18.90
C ASN A 262 8.41 3.76 18.97
N ARG A 263 8.91 2.77 19.73
CA ARG A 263 10.33 2.40 19.73
C ARG A 263 10.69 1.57 18.51
N ASP A 264 9.83 0.64 18.14
CA ASP A 264 9.95 -0.17 16.94
C ASP A 264 9.50 0.65 15.73
N LYS A 265 10.46 1.09 14.92
CA LYS A 265 10.25 2.01 13.80
C LYS A 265 9.87 1.32 12.49
N LYS A 266 9.34 0.09 12.55
CA LYS A 266 8.92 -0.64 11.34
C LYS A 266 7.40 -0.75 11.29
N PHE A 267 6.84 -0.29 10.17
CA PHE A 267 5.40 -0.19 9.93
C PHE A 267 5.01 -0.86 8.63
N PHE A 268 3.83 -1.44 8.61
CA PHE A 268 3.19 -1.92 7.41
C PHE A 268 1.81 -1.27 7.25
N GLY A 269 1.43 -0.89 6.01
CA GLY A 269 0.10 -0.40 5.69
C GLY A 269 -0.37 -0.88 4.33
N GLN A 270 -1.66 -1.23 4.22
CA GLN A 270 -2.34 -1.36 2.94
C GLN A 270 -3.35 -0.23 2.81
N LEU A 271 -3.18 0.58 1.77
CA LEU A 271 -3.94 1.80 1.52
C LEU A 271 -4.45 1.79 0.08
N GLY A 272 -5.42 2.62 -0.23
CA GLY A 272 -5.79 2.88 -1.61
C GLY A 272 -4.56 3.29 -2.44
N SER A 273 -4.47 2.81 -3.67
CA SER A 273 -3.26 2.90 -4.50
C SER A 273 -2.71 4.32 -4.67
N GLU A 274 -3.57 5.34 -4.64
CA GLU A 274 -3.14 6.73 -4.80
C GLU A 274 -2.31 7.24 -3.63
N HIS A 275 -2.56 6.72 -2.41
CA HIS A 275 -1.87 7.16 -1.19
C HIS A 275 -0.43 6.66 -1.08
N ILE A 276 0.00 5.69 -1.89
CA ILE A 276 1.34 5.08 -1.75
C ILE A 276 2.40 5.64 -2.69
N TYR A 277 2.02 6.44 -3.70
CA TYR A 277 3.00 7.02 -4.62
C TYR A 277 3.91 8.02 -3.91
N GLN A 278 5.23 7.91 -4.14
CA GLN A 278 6.25 8.71 -3.46
C GLN A 278 6.64 9.99 -4.20
N ASP A 279 6.03 10.24 -5.35
CA ASP A 279 6.17 11.49 -6.13
C ASP A 279 4.94 11.73 -7.01
N TYR A 280 4.83 12.95 -7.53
CA TYR A 280 3.80 13.32 -8.49
C TYR A 280 3.99 12.58 -9.80
N ILE A 281 2.93 12.02 -10.33
CA ILE A 281 2.93 11.27 -11.58
C ILE A 281 1.88 11.84 -12.55
N ASN A 282 2.24 11.97 -13.83
CA ASN A 282 1.34 12.34 -14.90
C ASN A 282 1.60 11.45 -16.11
N SER A 283 0.95 10.32 -16.15
CA SER A 283 1.10 9.33 -17.22
C SER A 283 -0.20 9.19 -18.03
N ASP A 284 -0.17 8.32 -19.06
CA ASP A 284 -1.37 7.95 -19.79
C ASP A 284 -2.33 7.07 -18.97
N TYR A 285 -1.86 6.56 -17.83
CA TYR A 285 -2.53 5.55 -17.03
C TYR A 285 -3.02 6.09 -15.68
N THR A 286 -2.27 6.99 -15.07
CA THR A 286 -2.65 7.62 -13.79
C THR A 286 -2.09 9.03 -13.71
N SER A 287 -2.76 9.88 -12.97
CA SER A 287 -2.31 11.24 -12.66
C SER A 287 -2.44 11.47 -11.16
N ILE A 288 -1.33 11.77 -10.51
CA ILE A 288 -1.24 12.19 -9.12
C ILE A 288 -0.70 13.63 -9.16
N ASP A 289 -1.59 14.59 -9.11
CA ASP A 289 -1.30 16.03 -9.18
C ASP A 289 -1.51 16.74 -7.83
N GLU A 290 -2.12 16.06 -6.89
CA GLU A 290 -2.31 16.48 -5.51
C GLU A 290 -1.26 15.84 -4.58
N VAL A 291 -1.07 16.45 -3.41
CA VAL A 291 -0.21 15.88 -2.36
C VAL A 291 -0.85 14.61 -1.81
N ARG A 292 -0.10 13.51 -1.80
CA ARG A 292 -0.52 12.22 -1.28
C ARG A 292 0.36 11.78 -0.12
N PHE A 293 -0.12 10.86 0.70
CA PHE A 293 0.56 10.38 1.91
C PHE A 293 1.98 9.85 1.60
N GLY A 294 2.15 9.04 0.56
CA GLY A 294 3.46 8.55 0.13
C GLY A 294 4.42 9.66 -0.28
N ILE A 295 3.92 10.75 -0.92
CA ILE A 295 4.71 11.93 -1.24
C ILE A 295 5.19 12.62 0.05
N LEU A 296 4.30 12.75 1.03
CA LEU A 296 4.62 13.35 2.33
C LEU A 296 5.64 12.51 3.10
N LEU A 297 5.49 11.18 3.11
CA LEU A 297 6.46 10.26 3.71
C LEU A 297 7.85 10.35 3.08
N ASN A 298 7.95 10.68 1.79
CA ASN A 298 9.22 10.85 1.09
C ASN A 298 9.74 12.30 1.08
N SER A 299 9.03 13.22 1.73
CA SER A 299 9.39 14.64 1.80
C SER A 299 10.62 14.90 2.70
N ASN A 300 11.24 16.08 2.56
CA ASN A 300 12.42 16.45 3.34
C ASN A 300 12.17 16.50 4.86
N ASN A 301 10.94 16.76 5.26
CA ASN A 301 10.56 16.90 6.68
C ASN A 301 10.09 15.59 7.29
N SER A 302 10.01 14.52 6.50
CA SER A 302 9.57 13.22 6.98
C SER A 302 10.67 12.52 7.78
N PRO A 303 10.35 11.90 8.93
CA PRO A 303 11.30 11.10 9.69
C PRO A 303 11.74 9.82 8.96
N VAL A 304 10.96 9.39 7.93
CA VAL A 304 11.19 8.16 7.16
C VAL A 304 11.57 8.41 5.70
N LYS A 305 12.05 9.62 5.38
CA LYS A 305 12.51 9.95 4.03
C LYS A 305 13.51 8.90 3.54
N ASN A 306 13.33 8.40 2.31
CA ASN A 306 14.12 7.33 1.68
C ASN A 306 14.07 5.98 2.39
N LYS A 307 13.16 5.77 3.35
CA LYS A 307 12.98 4.52 4.10
C LYS A 307 11.60 3.91 3.89
N VAL A 308 10.92 4.29 2.82
CA VAL A 308 9.60 3.80 2.45
C VAL A 308 9.71 2.85 1.27
N TYR A 309 9.16 1.66 1.40
CA TYR A 309 8.97 0.71 0.32
C TYR A 309 7.50 0.71 -0.08
N SER A 310 7.19 1.27 -1.23
CA SER A 310 5.84 1.27 -1.80
C SER A 310 5.71 0.17 -2.84
N LEU A 311 4.72 -0.70 -2.66
CA LEU A 311 4.39 -1.81 -3.53
C LEU A 311 2.97 -1.62 -4.09
N LEU A 312 2.87 -1.46 -5.40
CA LEU A 312 1.58 -1.31 -6.07
C LEU A 312 0.99 -2.68 -6.42
N CYS A 313 -0.25 -2.94 -6.02
CA CYS A 313 -1.04 -4.06 -6.50
C CYS A 313 -1.70 -3.73 -7.82
N VAL A 314 -1.48 -4.57 -8.82
CA VAL A 314 -2.05 -4.47 -10.17
C VAL A 314 -2.85 -5.74 -10.45
N TYR A 315 -4.04 -5.60 -11.01
CA TYR A 315 -4.96 -6.73 -11.20
C TYR A 315 -5.06 -7.05 -12.69
N GLN A 316 -4.91 -8.31 -13.02
CA GLN A 316 -5.08 -8.81 -14.37
C GLN A 316 -6.17 -9.88 -14.38
N ASN A 317 -7.26 -9.63 -15.11
CA ASN A 317 -8.25 -10.66 -15.41
C ASN A 317 -7.97 -11.26 -16.79
N ILE A 318 -7.90 -12.58 -16.86
CA ILE A 318 -7.67 -13.29 -18.13
C ILE A 318 -8.84 -13.06 -19.10
N ASN A 319 -10.05 -12.82 -18.59
CA ASN A 319 -11.31 -12.69 -19.35
C ASN A 319 -11.71 -11.27 -19.79
N ASP A 320 -10.82 -10.29 -19.77
CA ASP A 320 -10.78 -9.22 -20.75
C ASP A 320 -11.47 -7.88 -20.53
N ASN A 321 -12.09 -7.53 -19.42
CA ASN A 321 -12.73 -6.20 -19.31
C ASN A 321 -12.36 -5.37 -18.07
N SER A 322 -11.24 -5.66 -17.43
CA SER A 322 -10.81 -4.94 -16.22
C SER A 322 -10.39 -3.48 -16.51
N PRO A 323 -10.84 -2.49 -15.72
CA PRO A 323 -10.37 -1.10 -15.78
C PRO A 323 -8.85 -0.97 -15.63
N SER A 324 -8.19 -1.92 -15.00
CA SER A 324 -6.75 -1.94 -14.79
C SER A 324 -5.92 -2.11 -16.07
N LYS A 325 -6.51 -2.49 -17.21
CA LYS A 325 -5.80 -2.58 -18.49
C LYS A 325 -5.15 -1.27 -18.93
N ASN A 326 -5.68 -0.15 -18.49
CA ASN A 326 -5.20 1.17 -18.91
C ASN A 326 -4.09 1.74 -18.02
N SER A 327 -3.80 1.10 -16.88
CA SER A 327 -2.85 1.64 -15.91
C SER A 327 -1.45 1.03 -15.97
N PHE A 328 -1.21 0.07 -16.87
CA PHE A 328 0.00 -0.74 -16.86
C PHE A 328 0.38 -1.33 -18.22
N ASP A 329 1.68 -1.49 -18.54
CA ASP A 329 2.11 -2.16 -19.78
C ASP A 329 2.00 -3.69 -19.64
N TYR A 330 0.84 -4.22 -19.98
CA TYR A 330 0.55 -5.66 -19.95
C TYR A 330 1.41 -6.53 -20.86
N SER A 331 2.14 -5.94 -21.79
CA SER A 331 2.95 -6.72 -22.74
C SER A 331 3.98 -7.61 -22.04
N LEU A 332 4.41 -7.21 -20.84
CA LEU A 332 5.40 -7.94 -20.05
C LEU A 332 4.82 -9.13 -19.29
N ILE A 333 3.51 -9.10 -18.98
CA ILE A 333 2.89 -10.06 -18.06
C ILE A 333 1.79 -10.92 -18.70
N LYS A 334 1.35 -10.61 -19.92
CA LYS A 334 0.22 -11.26 -20.60
C LYS A 334 0.28 -12.78 -20.71
N ASN A 335 1.45 -13.39 -20.51
CA ASN A 335 1.65 -14.84 -20.62
C ASN A 335 1.69 -15.55 -19.26
N TYR A 336 1.59 -14.80 -18.15
CA TYR A 336 1.61 -15.38 -16.81
C TYR A 336 0.19 -15.76 -16.38
N LYS A 337 0.11 -16.86 -15.63
CA LYS A 337 -1.14 -17.41 -15.09
C LYS A 337 -1.16 -17.46 -13.54
N GLU A 338 -0.06 -17.08 -12.94
CA GLU A 338 0.12 -17.03 -11.49
C GLU A 338 0.48 -15.61 -11.07
N ASP A 339 0.16 -15.27 -9.83
CA ASP A 339 0.51 -13.98 -9.25
C ASP A 339 2.02 -13.76 -9.26
N ILE A 340 2.46 -12.55 -9.60
CA ILE A 340 3.87 -12.23 -9.82
C ILE A 340 4.26 -11.05 -8.95
N PHE A 341 5.36 -11.20 -8.24
CA PHE A 341 6.05 -10.11 -7.57
C PHE A 341 7.24 -9.62 -8.41
N VAL A 342 7.40 -8.31 -8.52
CA VAL A 342 8.52 -7.65 -9.21
C VAL A 342 9.13 -6.59 -8.31
N ASP A 343 10.38 -6.76 -7.90
CA ASP A 343 11.14 -5.71 -7.24
C ASP A 343 11.77 -4.78 -8.26
N LEU A 344 11.46 -3.48 -8.15
CA LEU A 344 11.95 -2.42 -9.03
C LEU A 344 13.17 -1.71 -8.44
N SER A 345 13.48 -1.91 -7.17
CA SER A 345 14.53 -1.20 -6.44
C SER A 345 15.92 -1.80 -6.63
N GLN A 346 16.02 -3.06 -7.05
CA GLN A 346 17.31 -3.74 -7.23
C GLN A 346 18.09 -3.21 -8.43
N GLU A 347 19.30 -2.69 -8.21
CA GLU A 347 20.16 -2.12 -9.26
C GLU A 347 20.47 -3.09 -10.41
N ASN A 348 20.55 -4.38 -10.12
CA ASN A 348 20.82 -5.42 -11.13
C ASN A 348 19.57 -5.90 -11.87
N SER A 349 18.38 -5.46 -11.45
CA SER A 349 17.12 -5.79 -12.11
C SER A 349 17.05 -5.14 -13.51
N PRO A 350 16.51 -5.82 -14.53
CA PRO A 350 16.21 -5.19 -15.81
C PRO A 350 15.14 -4.09 -15.69
N PHE A 351 14.43 -4.04 -14.57
CA PHE A 351 13.38 -3.05 -14.28
C PHE A 351 13.90 -1.80 -13.57
N TYR A 352 15.09 -1.88 -12.95
CA TYR A 352 15.69 -0.74 -12.26
C TYR A 352 15.95 0.43 -13.20
N LYS A 353 15.53 1.62 -12.79
CA LYS A 353 15.64 2.88 -13.57
C LYS A 353 15.09 2.77 -15.00
N LYS A 354 14.04 2.00 -15.20
CA LYS A 354 13.36 1.86 -16.49
C LYS A 354 11.93 2.38 -16.43
N LYS A 355 11.47 2.92 -17.55
CA LYS A 355 10.08 3.39 -17.75
C LYS A 355 9.18 2.24 -18.23
N TYR A 356 9.16 1.11 -17.50
CA TYR A 356 8.47 -0.06 -17.99
C TYR A 356 6.96 0.00 -17.81
N PHE A 357 6.51 0.56 -16.68
CA PHE A 357 5.14 0.41 -16.26
C PHE A 357 4.35 1.71 -16.38
N PHE A 358 5.00 2.85 -16.08
CA PHE A 358 4.39 4.15 -16.25
C PHE A 358 5.27 5.04 -17.13
N LYS A 359 4.65 5.70 -18.11
CA LYS A 359 5.32 6.70 -18.94
C LYS A 359 4.81 8.06 -18.53
N ASP A 360 5.54 8.75 -17.69
CA ASP A 360 5.23 10.14 -17.36
C ASP A 360 5.41 11.02 -18.61
N LYS A 361 4.39 11.83 -18.93
CA LYS A 361 4.37 12.71 -20.10
C LYS A 361 5.27 13.94 -19.92
N LYS A 362 5.41 14.43 -18.68
CA LYS A 362 6.08 15.68 -18.35
C LYS A 362 7.52 15.49 -17.92
N ARG A 363 7.85 14.33 -17.37
CA ARG A 363 9.16 14.04 -16.77
C ARG A 363 9.76 12.75 -17.33
N ALA A 364 11.08 12.72 -17.41
CA ALA A 364 11.81 11.51 -17.83
C ALA A 364 11.93 10.48 -16.68
N TRP A 365 10.95 10.40 -15.79
CA TRP A 365 10.99 9.61 -14.58
C TRP A 365 10.81 8.13 -14.86
N VAL A 366 11.38 7.32 -13.98
CA VAL A 366 11.32 5.87 -14.05
C VAL A 366 10.38 5.34 -12.96
N THR A 367 9.83 4.14 -13.15
CA THR A 367 8.80 3.61 -12.26
C THR A 367 9.27 3.49 -10.80
N CYS A 368 10.55 3.15 -10.58
CA CYS A 368 11.10 3.01 -9.22
C CYS A 368 11.25 4.35 -8.46
N ASP A 369 11.03 5.49 -9.11
CA ASP A 369 11.00 6.79 -8.42
C ASP A 369 9.67 7.02 -7.71
N TYR A 370 8.59 6.31 -8.12
CA TYR A 370 7.25 6.42 -7.55
C TYR A 370 6.91 5.27 -6.61
N ILE A 371 7.33 4.06 -6.98
CA ILE A 371 7.07 2.80 -6.27
C ILE A 371 8.27 1.87 -6.42
N GLN A 372 8.56 1.04 -5.41
CA GLN A 372 9.72 0.13 -5.39
C GLN A 372 9.35 -1.31 -5.74
N GLY A 373 8.08 -1.66 -5.70
CA GLY A 373 7.61 -3.00 -6.03
C GLY A 373 6.28 -3.02 -6.76
N LEU A 374 6.03 -4.12 -7.47
CA LEU A 374 4.75 -4.44 -8.10
C LEU A 374 4.31 -5.82 -7.65
N MET A 375 3.05 -5.94 -7.29
CA MET A 375 2.37 -7.21 -7.12
C MET A 375 1.28 -7.33 -8.19
N ILE A 376 1.45 -8.27 -9.11
CA ILE A 376 0.50 -8.53 -10.19
C ILE A 376 -0.37 -9.69 -9.75
N LEU A 377 -1.62 -9.37 -9.44
CA LEU A 377 -2.64 -10.31 -8.96
C LEU A 377 -3.51 -10.75 -10.14
N ILE A 378 -3.47 -12.03 -10.46
CA ILE A 378 -4.15 -12.61 -11.63
C ILE A 378 -5.46 -13.22 -11.18
N ASP A 379 -6.54 -12.91 -11.92
CA ASP A 379 -7.91 -13.40 -11.65
C ASP A 379 -8.41 -13.09 -10.23
N SER A 380 -8.32 -11.84 -9.80
CA SER A 380 -8.96 -11.40 -8.58
C SER A 380 -10.47 -11.23 -8.79
N ASN A 381 -11.26 -11.91 -7.99
CA ASN A 381 -12.69 -11.62 -7.88
C ASN A 381 -12.92 -10.32 -7.10
N GLU A 382 -14.12 -9.80 -7.21
CA GLU A 382 -14.59 -8.74 -6.29
C GLU A 382 -14.72 -9.31 -4.87
N THR A 383 -14.60 -8.42 -3.87
CA THR A 383 -14.82 -8.77 -2.47
C THR A 383 -16.26 -9.21 -2.23
N THR A 384 -16.44 -10.08 -1.25
CA THR A 384 -17.74 -10.60 -0.85
C THR A 384 -18.34 -9.69 0.24
N SER A 385 -19.56 -9.19 0.04
CA SER A 385 -20.26 -8.45 1.10
C SER A 385 -20.42 -9.34 2.35
N LEU A 386 -20.23 -8.75 3.52
CA LEU A 386 -20.39 -9.40 4.83
C LEU A 386 -21.86 -9.59 5.21
#